data_6980217f6804da37e9d3c63be75d1024
#
_entry.id   6980217f6804da37e9d3c63be75d1024
#
_cell.length_a   1.000
_cell.length_b   1.000
_cell.length_c   1.000
_cell.angle_alpha   90.00
_cell.angle_beta   90.00
_cell.angle_gamma   90.00
#
_symmetry.space_group_name_H-M   'P 1'
#
loop_
_entity.id
_entity.type
_entity.pdbx_description
1 polymer ?
#
loop_
_entity_poly.entity_id
_entity_poly.type
_entity_poly.pdbx_seq_one_letter_code
_entity_poly.pdbx_strand_id
1 'polypeptide(L)'
;PRLGIRDLPVPTGSTQRELDREGILHLAGTGPPWREGSNTFIAGHALGFRQTRVPYVFYRLERLRPGDEIIVRDRRGAAYVFRVYDRLTVRPQDYWVTYPVAGQTTISLQTCVPVPTFERRLVVRGELVRRPPG
;
A
#
# COMPACT_ATOMS: atom_id res chain seq x y z
N PRO A 1 -10.71 0.85 -7.90
CA PRO A 1 -12.00 1.52 -8.17
C PRO A 1 -12.78 1.91 -6.94
N ARG A 2 -12.82 1.08 -5.90
CA ARG A 2 -13.57 1.42 -4.67
C ARG A 2 -13.09 2.70 -4.01
N LEU A 3 -11.78 2.98 -4.06
CA LEU A 3 -11.19 4.20 -3.49
C LEU A 3 -11.11 5.34 -4.50
N GLY A 4 -11.42 5.11 -5.77
CA GLY A 4 -11.29 6.10 -6.82
C GLY A 4 -9.85 6.41 -7.23
N ILE A 5 -8.90 5.56 -6.85
CA ILE A 5 -7.50 5.73 -7.22
C ILE A 5 -7.26 5.05 -8.56
N ARG A 6 -6.72 5.80 -9.53
CA ARG A 6 -6.41 5.28 -10.86
C ARG A 6 -5.06 5.82 -11.32
N ASP A 7 -4.22 4.94 -11.85
CA ASP A 7 -2.97 5.27 -12.53
C ASP A 7 -2.09 6.27 -11.77
N LEU A 8 -2.06 6.11 -10.44
CA LEU A 8 -1.31 6.99 -9.56
C LEU A 8 0.15 6.52 -9.48
N PRO A 9 1.13 7.37 -9.83
CA PRO A 9 2.54 7.04 -9.64
C PRO A 9 2.88 6.85 -8.16
N VAL A 10 3.66 5.80 -7.87
CA VAL A 10 4.08 5.47 -6.51
C VAL A 10 5.61 5.49 -6.47
N PRO A 11 6.22 6.55 -5.94
CA PRO A 11 7.68 6.59 -5.81
C PRO A 11 8.17 5.66 -4.70
N THR A 12 9.43 5.27 -4.79
CA THR A 12 10.09 4.46 -3.75
C THR A 12 10.91 5.36 -2.85
N GLY A 13 10.85 5.12 -1.55
CA GLY A 13 11.61 5.89 -0.57
C GLY A 13 11.54 5.25 0.81
N SER A 14 12.15 5.88 1.79
CA SER A 14 12.26 5.31 3.13
C SER A 14 12.10 6.32 4.26
N THR A 15 11.88 7.59 3.99
CA THR A 15 11.82 8.61 5.03
C THR A 15 10.42 9.20 5.16
N GLN A 16 10.13 9.67 6.36
CA GLN A 16 8.88 10.39 6.62
C GLN A 16 8.76 11.65 5.78
N ARG A 17 9.91 12.33 5.54
CA ARG A 17 9.93 13.52 4.68
C ARG A 17 9.47 13.21 3.26
N GLU A 18 9.91 12.08 2.70
CA GLU A 18 9.48 11.66 1.37
C GLU A 18 7.98 11.36 1.34
N LEU A 19 7.47 10.66 2.37
CA LEU A 19 6.05 10.37 2.48
C LEU A 19 5.24 11.67 2.62
N ASP A 20 5.72 12.61 3.42
CA ASP A 20 5.03 13.89 3.63
C ASP A 20 4.96 14.68 2.33
N ARG A 21 6.00 14.62 1.49
CA ARG A 21 6.03 15.32 0.21
C ARG A 21 5.12 14.67 -0.82
N GLU A 22 5.17 13.35 -0.94
CA GLU A 22 4.49 12.60 -2.00
C GLU A 22 3.07 12.18 -1.63
N GLY A 23 2.82 11.88 -0.37
CA GLY A 23 1.54 11.36 0.09
C GLY A 23 1.39 9.85 -0.04
N ILE A 24 2.17 9.22 -0.92
CA ILE A 24 2.18 7.78 -1.13
C ILE A 24 3.61 7.34 -1.44
N LEU A 25 4.02 6.19 -0.91
CA LEU A 25 5.40 5.74 -1.02
C LEU A 25 5.49 4.22 -0.96
N HIS A 26 6.21 3.63 -1.93
CA HIS A 26 6.66 2.24 -1.83
C HIS A 26 7.86 2.20 -0.91
N LEU A 27 7.77 1.49 0.20
CA LEU A 27 8.84 1.45 1.19
C LEU A 27 10.07 0.75 0.63
N ALA A 28 11.18 1.47 0.57
CA ALA A 28 12.46 0.92 0.11
C ALA A 28 12.85 -0.27 0.98
N GLY A 29 13.37 -1.33 0.36
CA GLY A 29 13.72 -2.57 1.05
C GLY A 29 12.61 -3.61 1.01
N THR A 30 11.36 -3.22 0.78
CA THR A 30 10.30 -4.19 0.47
C THR A 30 10.32 -4.47 -1.04
N GLY A 31 10.01 -5.71 -1.42
CA GLY A 31 10.14 -6.12 -2.80
C GLY A 31 9.13 -5.46 -3.74
N PRO A 32 9.41 -5.48 -5.04
CA PRO A 32 8.45 -5.01 -6.04
C PRO A 32 7.34 -6.05 -6.24
N PRO A 33 6.19 -5.64 -6.84
CA PRO A 33 5.04 -6.55 -7.00
C PRO A 33 5.31 -7.75 -7.90
N TRP A 34 6.32 -7.69 -8.75
CA TRP A 34 6.67 -8.80 -9.64
C TRP A 34 7.62 -9.83 -9.01
N ARG A 35 8.16 -9.56 -7.83
CA ARG A 35 9.06 -10.49 -7.15
C ARG A 35 8.26 -11.49 -6.34
N GLU A 36 8.35 -12.76 -6.72
CA GLU A 36 7.66 -13.84 -6.00
C GLU A 36 8.11 -13.90 -4.55
N GLY A 37 7.16 -14.07 -3.63
CA GLY A 37 7.43 -14.18 -2.21
C GLY A 37 7.62 -12.85 -1.49
N SER A 38 7.57 -11.72 -2.20
CA SER A 38 7.74 -10.41 -1.57
C SER A 38 6.45 -9.90 -0.94
N ASN A 39 6.59 -8.96 -0.01
CA ASN A 39 5.49 -8.14 0.49
C ASN A 39 5.76 -6.71 0.05
N THR A 40 5.12 -6.28 -1.04
CA THR A 40 5.27 -4.93 -1.54
C THR A 40 4.50 -3.99 -0.62
N PHE A 41 5.22 -3.17 0.15
CA PHE A 41 4.63 -2.34 1.19
C PHE A 41 4.50 -0.90 0.70
N ILE A 42 3.27 -0.39 0.68
CA ILE A 42 2.97 0.96 0.22
C ILE A 42 2.27 1.71 1.33
N ALA A 43 2.89 2.79 1.79
CA ALA A 43 2.31 3.67 2.80
C ALA A 43 1.68 4.89 2.10
N GLY A 44 0.57 5.37 2.65
CA GLY A 44 -0.10 6.55 2.13
C GLY A 44 -0.77 7.34 3.23
N HIS A 45 -0.86 8.65 3.04
CA HIS A 45 -1.52 9.52 4.00
C HIS A 45 -3.04 9.36 3.97
N ALA A 46 -3.65 9.30 5.15
CA ALA A 46 -5.09 9.51 5.32
C ALA A 46 -5.38 11.01 5.28
N LEU A 47 -4.50 11.81 5.88
CA LEU A 47 -4.63 13.25 5.95
C LEU A 47 -3.22 13.85 5.88
N GLY A 48 -2.82 14.34 4.72
CA GLY A 48 -1.49 14.90 4.51
C GLY A 48 -1.45 16.41 4.72
N PHE A 49 -0.27 16.97 4.50
CA PHE A 49 -0.06 18.41 4.57
C PHE A 49 -0.57 19.10 3.31
N ARG A 50 -0.68 20.43 3.36
CA ARG A 50 -1.19 21.23 2.24
C ARG A 50 -0.35 21.07 0.98
N GLN A 51 0.99 20.92 1.13
CA GLN A 51 1.92 20.81 0.01
C GLN A 51 2.14 19.36 -0.44
N THR A 52 1.54 18.39 0.23
CA THR A 52 1.68 16.99 -0.15
C THR A 52 1.02 16.75 -1.51
N ARG A 53 1.69 15.99 -2.38
CA ARG A 53 1.22 15.73 -3.75
C ARG A 53 -0.14 15.06 -3.78
N VAL A 54 -0.35 14.01 -2.98
CA VAL A 54 -1.64 13.31 -2.87
C VAL A 54 -2.00 13.16 -1.38
N PRO A 55 -2.51 14.22 -0.74
CA PRO A 55 -2.62 14.27 0.72
C PRO A 55 -3.67 13.33 1.30
N TYR A 56 -4.63 12.87 0.52
CA TYR A 56 -5.74 12.04 1.02
C TYR A 56 -5.82 10.69 0.33
N VAL A 57 -4.72 10.21 -0.22
CA VAL A 57 -4.72 9.02 -1.08
C VAL A 57 -5.37 7.80 -0.40
N PHE A 58 -5.10 7.58 0.87
CA PHE A 58 -5.64 6.46 1.63
C PHE A 58 -6.63 6.88 2.72
N TYR A 59 -7.26 8.04 2.57
CA TYR A 59 -8.24 8.50 3.54
C TYR A 59 -9.37 7.48 3.76
N ARG A 60 -9.74 6.74 2.71
CA ARG A 60 -10.84 5.76 2.75
C ARG A 60 -10.34 4.31 2.66
N LEU A 61 -9.10 4.07 3.08
CA LEU A 61 -8.50 2.73 2.94
C LEU A 61 -9.34 1.66 3.66
N GLU A 62 -10.01 1.99 4.76
CA GLU A 62 -10.86 1.06 5.49
C GLU A 62 -12.06 0.56 4.69
N ARG A 63 -12.37 1.18 3.56
CA ARG A 63 -13.48 0.74 2.70
C ARG A 63 -13.12 -0.47 1.84
N LEU A 64 -11.86 -0.80 1.72
CA LEU A 64 -11.44 -2.02 1.02
C LEU A 64 -11.88 -3.25 1.82
N ARG A 65 -12.47 -4.19 1.10
CA ARG A 65 -13.03 -5.43 1.69
C ARG A 65 -12.40 -6.65 1.07
N PRO A 66 -12.42 -7.82 1.75
CA PRO A 66 -11.99 -9.06 1.13
C PRO A 66 -12.69 -9.27 -0.21
N GLY A 67 -11.91 -9.65 -1.23
CA GLY A 67 -12.39 -9.81 -2.59
C GLY A 67 -12.17 -8.60 -3.49
N ASP A 68 -11.94 -7.41 -2.94
CA ASP A 68 -11.60 -6.24 -3.76
C ASP A 68 -10.22 -6.43 -4.38
N GLU A 69 -10.03 -5.85 -5.57
CA GLU A 69 -8.77 -5.97 -6.30
C GLU A 69 -7.92 -4.73 -6.14
N ILE A 70 -6.61 -4.97 -6.02
CA ILE A 70 -5.58 -3.93 -6.07
C ILE A 70 -4.73 -4.24 -7.29
N ILE A 71 -4.67 -3.29 -8.22
CA ILE A 71 -3.93 -3.47 -9.48
C ILE A 71 -2.71 -2.56 -9.46
N VAL A 72 -1.53 -3.16 -9.64
CA VAL A 72 -0.27 -2.43 -9.70
C VAL A 72 0.35 -2.68 -11.06
N ARG A 73 0.82 -1.62 -11.70
CA ARG A 73 1.47 -1.72 -13.01
C ARG A 73 2.94 -1.38 -12.89
N ASP A 74 3.77 -2.09 -13.66
CA ASP A 74 5.17 -1.73 -13.80
C ASP A 74 5.32 -0.61 -14.85
N ARG A 75 6.56 -0.19 -15.10
CA ARG A 75 6.83 0.89 -16.07
C ARG A 75 6.44 0.54 -17.49
N ARG A 76 6.29 -0.75 -17.80
CA ARG A 76 5.87 -1.23 -19.13
C ARG A 76 4.35 -1.33 -19.25
N GLY A 77 3.63 -1.03 -18.16
CA GLY A 77 2.18 -1.13 -18.11
C GLY A 77 1.67 -2.54 -17.79
N ALA A 78 2.54 -3.50 -17.52
CA ALA A 78 2.13 -4.86 -17.16
C ALA A 78 1.44 -4.85 -15.80
N ALA A 79 0.28 -5.49 -15.70
CA ALA A 79 -0.57 -5.45 -14.53
C ALA A 79 -0.38 -6.66 -13.64
N TYR A 80 -0.22 -6.41 -12.35
CA TYR A 80 -0.18 -7.42 -11.29
C TYR A 80 -1.42 -7.20 -10.44
N VAL A 81 -2.27 -8.22 -10.36
CA VAL A 81 -3.57 -8.11 -9.69
C VAL A 81 -3.51 -8.86 -8.37
N PHE A 82 -3.77 -8.14 -7.30
CA PHE A 82 -3.85 -8.68 -5.95
C PHE A 82 -5.29 -8.63 -5.47
N ARG A 83 -5.69 -9.62 -4.68
CA ARG A 83 -7.03 -9.65 -4.08
C ARG A 83 -6.92 -9.48 -2.58
N VAL A 84 -7.67 -8.53 -2.05
CA VAL A 84 -7.69 -8.26 -0.60
C VAL A 84 -8.22 -9.48 0.15
N TYR A 85 -7.50 -9.90 1.20
CA TYR A 85 -7.92 -11.00 2.05
C TYR A 85 -7.92 -10.67 3.53
N ASP A 86 -7.23 -9.59 3.96
CA ASP A 86 -7.11 -9.29 5.38
C ASP A 86 -6.92 -7.81 5.64
N ARG A 87 -7.29 -7.39 6.85
CA ARG A 87 -7.03 -6.05 7.37
C ARG A 87 -6.50 -6.18 8.77
N LEU A 88 -5.45 -5.43 9.08
CA LEU A 88 -4.79 -5.44 10.37
C LEU A 88 -4.75 -4.02 10.91
N THR A 89 -5.01 -3.85 12.21
CA THR A 89 -4.75 -2.59 12.88
C THR A 89 -3.62 -2.83 13.87
N VAL A 90 -2.51 -2.11 13.68
CA VAL A 90 -1.28 -2.35 14.41
C VAL A 90 -0.74 -1.04 14.98
N ARG A 91 0.23 -1.15 15.88
CA ARG A 91 0.94 0.01 16.43
C ARG A 91 1.99 0.49 15.42
N PRO A 92 2.38 1.78 15.49
CA PRO A 92 3.41 2.30 14.58
C PRO A 92 4.73 1.52 14.63
N GLN A 93 5.08 0.93 15.78
CA GLN A 93 6.32 0.19 15.96
C GLN A 93 6.24 -1.28 15.55
N ASP A 94 5.09 -1.74 15.05
CA ASP A 94 4.92 -3.13 14.62
C ASP A 94 5.47 -3.31 13.21
N TYR A 95 6.79 -3.27 13.07
CA TYR A 95 7.48 -3.31 11.77
C TYR A 95 7.36 -4.65 11.05
N TRP A 96 6.94 -5.70 11.77
CA TRP A 96 6.75 -7.02 11.16
C TRP A 96 5.75 -7.02 10.00
N VAL A 97 4.85 -6.02 9.95
CA VAL A 97 3.88 -5.91 8.86
C VAL A 97 4.54 -5.68 7.50
N THR A 98 5.81 -5.22 7.48
CA THR A 98 6.57 -4.99 6.25
C THR A 98 7.29 -6.24 5.76
N TYR A 99 7.34 -7.31 6.58
CA TYR A 99 8.10 -8.52 6.26
C TYR A 99 7.33 -9.38 5.26
N PRO A 100 8.04 -10.21 4.48
CA PRO A 100 7.37 -11.18 3.60
C PRO A 100 6.43 -12.09 4.38
N VAL A 101 5.33 -12.48 3.74
CA VAL A 101 4.36 -13.41 4.29
C VAL A 101 4.64 -14.79 3.70
N ALA A 102 4.89 -15.78 4.56
CA ALA A 102 5.28 -17.12 4.13
C ALA A 102 4.25 -17.70 3.15
N GLY A 103 4.75 -18.23 2.03
CA GLY A 103 3.91 -18.88 1.03
C GLY A 103 3.09 -17.97 0.15
N GLN A 104 3.28 -16.65 0.25
CA GLN A 104 2.47 -15.68 -0.51
C GLN A 104 3.34 -14.67 -1.22
N THR A 105 2.80 -14.10 -2.30
CA THR A 105 3.26 -12.84 -2.88
C THR A 105 2.20 -11.80 -2.53
N THR A 106 2.57 -10.81 -1.74
CA THR A 106 1.64 -9.95 -1.00
C THR A 106 1.85 -8.49 -1.37
N ILE A 107 0.76 -7.72 -1.34
CA ILE A 107 0.83 -6.27 -1.28
C ILE A 107 0.20 -5.83 0.05
N SER A 108 0.81 -4.83 0.70
CA SER A 108 0.28 -4.24 1.92
C SER A 108 0.15 -2.75 1.71
N LEU A 109 -1.06 -2.23 1.93
CA LEU A 109 -1.35 -0.79 1.87
C LEU A 109 -1.57 -0.31 3.30
N GLN A 110 -0.83 0.71 3.71
CA GLN A 110 -0.89 1.21 5.09
C GLN A 110 -1.26 2.68 5.13
N THR A 111 -2.09 3.02 6.11
CA THR A 111 -2.35 4.41 6.47
C THR A 111 -2.46 4.56 7.99
N CYS A 112 -2.51 5.80 8.47
CA CYS A 112 -2.62 6.10 9.89
C CYS A 112 -4.08 6.26 10.29
N VAL A 113 -4.47 5.65 11.40
CA VAL A 113 -5.84 5.70 11.94
C VAL A 113 -5.78 5.80 13.46
N PRO A 114 -6.85 6.25 14.13
CA PRO A 114 -7.95 7.03 13.57
C PRO A 114 -7.53 8.46 13.21
N VAL A 115 -8.30 9.09 12.36
CA VAL A 115 -8.12 10.52 12.07
C VAL A 115 -8.80 11.30 13.19
N PRO A 116 -8.20 12.34 13.79
CA PRO A 116 -6.88 12.94 13.49
C PRO A 116 -5.73 12.49 14.39
N THR A 117 -5.92 11.53 15.29
CA THR A 117 -4.90 11.18 16.29
C THR A 117 -3.77 10.33 15.72
N PHE A 118 -4.06 9.47 14.73
CA PHE A 118 -3.07 8.63 14.04
C PHE A 118 -2.28 7.70 14.97
N GLU A 119 -2.92 7.20 16.02
CA GLU A 119 -2.27 6.35 17.04
C GLU A 119 -1.96 4.95 16.54
N ARG A 120 -2.64 4.52 15.50
CA ARG A 120 -2.53 3.17 14.95
C ARG A 120 -2.24 3.22 13.46
N ARG A 121 -1.93 2.05 12.92
CA ARG A 121 -1.73 1.86 11.49
C ARG A 121 -2.73 0.83 10.99
N LEU A 122 -3.50 1.20 9.96
CA LEU A 122 -4.35 0.25 9.25
C LEU A 122 -3.56 -0.31 8.08
N VAL A 123 -3.47 -1.64 8.02
CA VAL A 123 -2.78 -2.34 6.93
C VAL A 123 -3.80 -3.24 6.22
N VAL A 124 -4.01 -3.00 4.94
CA VAL A 124 -4.86 -3.84 4.09
C VAL A 124 -3.96 -4.69 3.22
N ARG A 125 -4.15 -6.01 3.26
CA ARG A 125 -3.31 -6.96 2.56
C ARG A 125 -4.05 -7.62 1.42
N GLY A 126 -3.35 -7.77 0.29
CA GLY A 126 -3.82 -8.54 -0.84
C GLY A 126 -2.80 -9.58 -1.25
N GLU A 127 -3.29 -10.70 -1.78
CA GLU A 127 -2.46 -11.77 -2.32
C GLU A 127 -2.51 -11.73 -3.83
N LEU A 128 -1.37 -11.94 -4.48
CA LEU A 128 -1.28 -11.95 -5.94
C LEU A 128 -2.14 -13.08 -6.50
N VAL A 129 -3.07 -12.72 -7.39
CA VAL A 129 -3.97 -13.69 -8.02
C VAL A 129 -3.80 -13.76 -9.53
N ARG A 130 -3.18 -12.74 -10.15
CA ARG A 130 -2.96 -12.73 -11.59
C ARG A 130 -1.70 -11.96 -11.94
N ARG A 131 -0.84 -12.57 -12.77
CA ARG A 131 0.38 -11.98 -13.30
C ARG A 131 0.15 -11.57 -14.76
N PRO A 132 0.97 -10.66 -15.31
CA PRO A 132 0.93 -10.39 -16.74
C PRO A 132 1.32 -11.66 -17.53
N PRO A 133 0.84 -11.81 -18.77
CA PRO A 133 1.28 -12.90 -19.65
C PRO A 133 2.79 -12.82 -19.83
N GLY A 134 3.46 -13.95 -19.66
CA GLY A 134 4.92 -14.07 -19.68
C GLY A 134 5.58 -14.05 -21.03
#